data_1482a075a3c86e50c5cab7befef38288
#
_entry.id   1482a075a3c86e50c5cab7befef38288
#
_cell.length_a   1.000
_cell.length_b   1.000
_cell.length_c   1.000
_cell.angle_alpha   90.00
_cell.angle_beta   90.00
_cell.angle_gamma   90.00
#
_symmetry.space_group_name_H-M   'P 1'
#
loop_
_entity.id
_entity.type
_entity.pdbx_description
1 polymer ?
#
loop_
_entity_poly.entity_id
_entity_poly.type
_entity_poly.pdbx_seq_one_letter_code
_entity_poly.pdbx_strand_id
1 'polypeptide(L)'
;MSAGMTVTPVLAEEATPEAAAPAETVAVDAPTFYANSHDVKAVVMNIGAAQDSVNVTWYGSTPTGGMLKYGVQGGEMTTLQAAVAPTSSEGWYKNTVTLTGLQSNTTYEYAVSADKDEAHYGETKTYTTQTFGKDEPYTFLVLSLIHISEPTRHAQ
;
A
#
# COMPACT_ATOMS: atom_id res chain seq x y z
N MET A 1 -23.17 39.15 -78.04
CA MET A 1 -23.99 39.34 -76.83
C MET A 1 -23.89 38.05 -76.00
N SER A 2 -23.00 38.03 -75.00
CA SER A 2 -22.82 36.87 -74.15
C SER A 2 -23.11 37.30 -72.74
N ALA A 3 -24.16 36.69 -72.16
CA ALA A 3 -24.55 36.96 -70.78
C ALA A 3 -23.83 36.04 -69.89
N GLY A 4 -22.91 36.56 -69.05
CA GLY A 4 -22.22 35.85 -68.03
C GLY A 4 -23.10 35.66 -66.79
N MET A 5 -23.30 34.43 -66.44
CA MET A 5 -24.01 34.02 -65.20
C MET A 5 -22.96 33.86 -64.08
N THR A 6 -22.96 34.79 -63.13
CA THR A 6 -22.12 34.68 -61.91
C THR A 6 -22.84 33.82 -60.90
N VAL A 7 -22.22 32.70 -60.57
CA VAL A 7 -22.63 31.83 -59.46
C VAL A 7 -21.88 32.25 -58.22
N THR A 8 -22.58 32.77 -57.23
CA THR A 8 -22.00 33.02 -55.88
C THR A 8 -21.95 31.74 -55.10
N PRO A 9 -20.81 31.36 -54.50
CA PRO A 9 -20.78 30.22 -53.58
C PRO A 9 -21.44 30.60 -52.24
N VAL A 10 -22.40 29.78 -51.83
CA VAL A 10 -22.93 29.79 -50.46
C VAL A 10 -21.87 29.26 -49.53
N LEU A 11 -21.40 30.11 -48.64
CA LEU A 11 -20.55 29.67 -47.53
C LEU A 11 -21.40 28.76 -46.62
N ALA A 12 -20.99 27.51 -46.50
CA ALA A 12 -21.49 26.62 -45.46
C ALA A 12 -20.90 27.10 -44.10
N GLU A 13 -21.83 27.48 -43.23
CA GLU A 13 -21.53 27.83 -41.84
C GLU A 13 -21.04 26.56 -41.11
N GLU A 14 -19.75 26.57 -40.80
CA GLU A 14 -19.08 25.52 -40.07
C GLU A 14 -19.54 25.62 -38.59
N ALA A 15 -20.38 24.67 -38.17
CA ALA A 15 -20.83 24.56 -36.81
C ALA A 15 -19.60 24.25 -35.92
N THR A 16 -19.18 25.22 -35.15
CA THR A 16 -18.18 25.05 -34.08
C THR A 16 -18.70 24.02 -33.09
N PRO A 17 -17.97 22.93 -32.78
CA PRO A 17 -18.36 22.04 -31.73
C PRO A 17 -18.28 22.78 -30.39
N GLU A 18 -19.43 22.93 -29.75
CA GLU A 18 -19.57 23.43 -28.38
C GLU A 18 -18.64 22.60 -27.47
N ALA A 19 -17.62 23.28 -26.92
CA ALA A 19 -16.72 22.66 -25.98
C ALA A 19 -17.51 22.18 -24.77
N ALA A 20 -17.57 20.86 -24.60
CA ALA A 20 -18.13 20.23 -23.41
C ALA A 20 -17.46 20.84 -22.18
N ALA A 21 -18.25 21.43 -21.30
CA ALA A 21 -17.79 21.94 -20.02
C ALA A 21 -17.02 20.83 -19.29
N PRO A 22 -15.88 21.15 -18.67
CA PRO A 22 -15.16 20.14 -17.88
C PRO A 22 -16.10 19.61 -16.79
N ALA A 23 -16.25 18.29 -16.74
CA ALA A 23 -16.99 17.64 -15.68
C ALA A 23 -16.38 18.12 -14.33
N GLU A 24 -17.20 18.81 -13.55
CA GLU A 24 -16.85 19.12 -12.17
C GLU A 24 -16.57 17.80 -11.46
N THR A 25 -15.31 17.51 -11.24
CA THR A 25 -14.91 16.48 -10.29
C THR A 25 -15.38 16.97 -8.93
N VAL A 26 -16.51 16.45 -8.48
CA VAL A 26 -16.91 16.59 -7.08
C VAL A 26 -15.77 15.97 -6.29
N ALA A 27 -14.94 16.82 -5.70
CA ALA A 27 -13.99 16.39 -4.69
C ALA A 27 -14.86 15.84 -3.57
N VAL A 28 -14.90 14.50 -3.45
CA VAL A 28 -15.49 13.86 -2.29
C VAL A 28 -14.56 14.25 -1.16
N ASP A 29 -14.99 15.21 -0.36
CA ASP A 29 -14.30 15.61 0.85
C ASP A 29 -14.09 14.35 1.68
N ALA A 30 -12.85 13.88 1.76
CA ALA A 30 -12.52 12.77 2.64
C ALA A 30 -12.93 13.22 4.05
N PRO A 31 -13.68 12.39 4.79
CA PRO A 31 -14.19 12.80 6.08
C PRO A 31 -13.03 13.35 6.92
N THR A 32 -13.14 14.60 7.32
CA THR A 32 -12.13 15.37 8.06
C THR A 32 -11.61 14.68 9.32
N PHE A 33 -12.27 13.62 9.73
CA PHE A 33 -11.89 12.79 10.87
C PHE A 33 -10.53 12.08 10.69
N TYR A 34 -10.16 11.71 9.46
CA TYR A 34 -8.91 11.00 9.17
C TYR A 34 -7.80 11.89 8.61
N ALA A 35 -8.11 13.12 8.25
CA ALA A 35 -7.17 14.01 7.57
C ALA A 35 -5.94 14.42 8.43
N ASN A 36 -6.03 14.26 9.75
CA ASN A 36 -4.97 14.61 10.71
C ASN A 36 -4.51 13.43 11.57
N SER A 37 -4.92 12.21 11.23
CA SER A 37 -4.50 11.01 11.95
C SER A 37 -3.23 10.44 11.31
N HIS A 38 -2.25 10.11 12.13
CA HIS A 38 -1.00 9.46 11.74
C HIS A 38 -0.93 8.04 12.29
N ASP A 39 -2.09 7.41 12.48
CA ASP A 39 -2.20 6.12 13.11
C ASP A 39 -1.66 5.00 12.23
N VAL A 40 -0.96 4.09 12.88
CA VAL A 40 -0.45 2.85 12.32
C VAL A 40 -1.00 1.66 13.10
N LYS A 41 -1.48 0.65 12.40
CA LYS A 41 -1.91 -0.61 13.02
C LYS A 41 -1.46 -1.84 12.24
N ALA A 42 -1.49 -2.99 12.91
CA ALA A 42 -1.26 -4.31 12.33
C ALA A 42 0.00 -4.39 11.47
N VAL A 43 1.14 -3.99 12.04
CA VAL A 43 2.44 -4.18 11.39
C VAL A 43 2.80 -5.66 11.37
N VAL A 44 2.89 -6.24 10.19
CA VAL A 44 3.15 -7.67 9.97
C VAL A 44 4.35 -7.82 9.05
N MET A 45 5.22 -8.75 9.39
CA MET A 45 6.30 -9.22 8.54
C MET A 45 6.00 -10.62 8.01
N ASN A 46 6.16 -10.80 6.71
CA ASN A 46 6.03 -12.07 6.04
C ASN A 46 7.32 -12.38 5.28
N ILE A 47 7.62 -13.66 5.11
CA ILE A 47 8.71 -14.09 4.24
C ILE A 47 8.49 -13.56 2.83
N GLY A 48 9.57 -13.11 2.19
CA GLY A 48 9.56 -12.67 0.81
C GLY A 48 9.72 -13.83 -0.18
N ALA A 49 9.95 -13.50 -1.43
CA ALA A 49 10.14 -14.46 -2.50
C ALA A 49 11.52 -15.16 -2.45
N ALA A 50 12.50 -14.56 -1.81
CA ALA A 50 13.84 -15.09 -1.62
C ALA A 50 14.15 -15.19 -0.12
N GLN A 51 15.15 -16.01 0.24
CA GLN A 51 15.56 -16.21 1.64
C GLN A 51 16.04 -14.93 2.33
N ASP A 52 16.64 -14.02 1.56
CA ASP A 52 17.14 -12.71 1.99
C ASP A 52 16.11 -11.61 1.86
N SER A 53 14.84 -11.95 1.73
CA SER A 53 13.75 -10.97 1.53
C SER A 53 12.61 -11.12 2.52
N VAL A 54 12.04 -9.96 2.90
CA VAL A 54 10.91 -9.86 3.83
C VAL A 54 9.91 -8.81 3.30
N ASN A 55 8.63 -9.15 3.35
CA ASN A 55 7.55 -8.22 3.07
C ASN A 55 7.04 -7.63 4.38
N VAL A 56 7.13 -6.32 4.52
CA VAL A 56 6.55 -5.58 5.65
C VAL A 56 5.24 -4.95 5.18
N THR A 57 4.17 -5.24 5.90
CA THR A 57 2.83 -4.71 5.61
C THR A 57 2.26 -4.08 6.87
N TRP A 58 1.65 -2.90 6.72
CA TRP A 58 0.93 -2.24 7.81
C TRP A 58 -0.24 -1.43 7.26
N TYR A 59 -1.12 -1.00 8.14
CA TYR A 59 -2.21 -0.11 7.79
C TYR A 59 -1.96 1.26 8.38
N GLY A 60 -2.02 2.28 7.54
CA GLY A 60 -1.91 3.69 7.89
C GLY A 60 -3.20 4.43 7.62
N SER A 61 -3.44 5.50 8.35
CA SER A 61 -4.64 6.32 8.22
C SER A 61 -4.58 7.35 7.10
N THR A 62 -3.47 7.44 6.36
CA THR A 62 -3.29 8.43 5.29
C THR A 62 -3.27 7.81 3.90
N PRO A 63 -3.91 8.43 2.89
CA PRO A 63 -3.94 7.94 1.52
C PRO A 63 -2.61 8.11 0.78
N THR A 64 -1.71 8.95 1.26
CA THR A 64 -0.41 9.25 0.62
C THR A 64 0.61 8.13 0.78
N GLY A 65 0.30 7.15 1.64
CA GLY A 65 1.19 6.07 2.00
C GLY A 65 2.27 6.49 2.98
N GLY A 66 2.70 5.53 3.76
CA GLY A 66 3.71 5.69 4.79
C GLY A 66 5.12 5.40 4.31
N MET A 67 6.04 5.51 5.24
CA MET A 67 7.46 5.22 5.08
C MET A 67 7.86 4.08 6.02
N LEU A 68 8.86 3.33 5.61
CA LEU A 68 9.55 2.35 6.45
C LEU A 68 11.01 2.76 6.54
N LYS A 69 11.54 2.91 7.74
CA LYS A 69 12.97 3.00 7.97
C LYS A 69 13.49 1.70 8.55
N TYR A 70 14.64 1.25 8.08
CA TYR A 70 15.27 0.02 8.59
C TYR A 70 16.79 0.09 8.46
N GLY A 71 17.49 -0.68 9.25
CA GLY A 71 18.93 -0.81 9.21
C GLY A 71 19.40 -1.93 10.10
N VAL A 72 20.66 -2.32 10.00
CA VAL A 72 21.27 -3.25 10.97
C VAL A 72 21.26 -2.56 12.33
N GLN A 73 20.95 -3.31 13.37
CA GLN A 73 20.85 -2.79 14.73
C GLN A 73 22.11 -2.00 15.13
N GLY A 74 21.88 -0.75 15.54
CA GLY A 74 22.94 0.20 15.88
C GLY A 74 23.70 0.80 14.69
N GLY A 75 23.28 0.50 13.45
CA GLY A 75 23.84 1.05 12.21
C GLY A 75 23.03 2.19 11.61
N GLU A 76 23.39 2.57 10.39
CA GLU A 76 22.64 3.56 9.63
C GLU A 76 21.27 3.01 9.20
N MET A 77 20.26 3.89 9.22
CA MET A 77 18.90 3.56 8.80
C MET A 77 18.64 4.02 7.36
N THR A 78 18.10 3.13 6.56
CA THR A 78 17.62 3.42 5.20
C THR A 78 16.11 3.61 5.23
N THR A 79 15.60 4.62 4.52
CA THR A 79 14.17 4.91 4.43
C THR A 79 13.63 4.51 3.05
N LEU A 80 12.51 3.80 3.06
CA LEU A 80 11.79 3.37 1.85
C LEU A 80 10.34 3.84 1.90
N GLN A 81 9.83 4.29 0.75
CA GLN A 81 8.41 4.63 0.62
C GLN A 81 7.59 3.35 0.36
N ALA A 82 6.46 3.23 1.03
CA ALA A 82 5.55 2.12 0.83
C ALA A 82 4.74 2.24 -0.45
N ALA A 83 4.46 1.11 -1.09
CA ALA A 83 3.36 0.98 -2.02
C ALA A 83 2.05 1.00 -1.22
N VAL A 84 1.12 1.86 -1.63
CA VAL A 84 -0.15 2.07 -0.92
C VAL A 84 -1.32 1.52 -1.73
N ALA A 85 -2.27 0.91 -1.05
CA ALA A 85 -3.51 0.43 -1.64
C ALA A 85 -4.71 0.72 -0.70
N PRO A 86 -5.89 1.06 -1.24
CA PRO A 86 -7.09 1.20 -0.42
C PRO A 86 -7.49 -0.14 0.20
N THR A 87 -8.24 -0.06 1.30
CA THR A 87 -8.81 -1.24 1.97
C THR A 87 -10.34 -1.15 1.97
N SER A 88 -11.00 -2.23 2.35
CA SER A 88 -12.46 -2.23 2.60
C SER A 88 -12.86 -1.46 3.87
N SER A 89 -11.90 -1.13 4.73
CA SER A 89 -12.13 -0.33 5.93
C SER A 89 -11.88 1.14 5.60
N GLU A 90 -12.92 1.95 5.69
CA GLU A 90 -12.83 3.39 5.44
C GLU A 90 -11.77 4.05 6.32
N GLY A 91 -11.01 4.97 5.75
CA GLY A 91 -9.92 5.69 6.43
C GLY A 91 -8.64 4.88 6.66
N TRP A 92 -8.55 3.65 6.16
CA TRP A 92 -7.35 2.83 6.30
C TRP A 92 -6.79 2.40 4.96
N TYR A 93 -5.47 2.52 4.82
CA TYR A 93 -4.73 2.20 3.61
C TYR A 93 -3.66 1.16 3.93
N LYS A 94 -3.59 0.13 3.09
CA LYS A 94 -2.57 -0.90 3.18
C LYS A 94 -1.26 -0.37 2.61
N ASN A 95 -0.22 -0.37 3.42
CA ASN A 95 1.15 -0.05 3.02
C ASN A 95 1.96 -1.34 2.92
N THR A 96 2.80 -1.45 1.91
CA THR A 96 3.66 -2.63 1.71
C THR A 96 5.04 -2.20 1.23
N VAL A 97 6.07 -2.77 1.83
CA VAL A 97 7.48 -2.63 1.41
C VAL A 97 8.09 -4.01 1.38
N THR A 98 8.85 -4.31 0.33
CA THR A 98 9.69 -5.52 0.26
C THR A 98 11.13 -5.12 0.55
N LEU A 99 11.70 -5.67 1.62
CA LEU A 99 13.13 -5.60 1.91
C LEU A 99 13.83 -6.76 1.21
N THR A 100 14.96 -6.49 0.59
CA THR A 100 15.78 -7.49 -0.13
C THR A 100 17.25 -7.32 0.23
N GLY A 101 18.05 -8.35 0.02
CA GLY A 101 19.48 -8.30 0.31
C GLY A 101 19.79 -8.29 1.81
N LEU A 102 18.90 -8.83 2.63
CA LEU A 102 19.13 -8.95 4.06
C LEU A 102 20.25 -9.95 4.34
N GLN A 103 21.08 -9.65 5.34
CA GLN A 103 22.15 -10.53 5.75
C GLN A 103 21.60 -11.66 6.63
N SER A 104 22.19 -12.86 6.50
CA SER A 104 21.86 -14.02 7.32
C SER A 104 22.21 -13.78 8.80
N ASN A 105 21.39 -14.31 9.71
CA ASN A 105 21.61 -14.26 11.16
C ASN A 105 21.95 -12.85 11.68
N THR A 106 21.24 -11.85 11.17
CA THR A 106 21.48 -10.43 11.46
C THR A 106 20.24 -9.79 12.04
N THR A 107 20.41 -9.01 13.12
CA THR A 107 19.31 -8.24 13.72
C THR A 107 19.19 -6.87 13.04
N TYR A 108 18.00 -6.59 12.58
CA TYR A 108 17.60 -5.31 11.99
C TYR A 108 16.68 -4.57 12.94
N GLU A 109 16.80 -3.26 12.94
CA GLU A 109 15.81 -2.35 13.53
C GLU A 109 14.97 -1.76 12.43
N TYR A 110 13.68 -1.55 12.71
CA TYR A 110 12.77 -0.93 11.78
C TYR A 110 11.68 -0.15 12.49
N ALA A 111 11.18 0.89 11.83
CA ALA A 111 9.98 1.61 12.23
C ALA A 111 9.18 2.01 11.00
N VAL A 112 7.87 2.14 11.15
CA VAL A 112 6.94 2.53 10.09
C VAL A 112 6.17 3.78 10.47
N SER A 113 5.75 4.55 9.48
CA SER A 113 4.87 5.70 9.63
C SER A 113 3.59 5.52 8.82
N ALA A 114 2.56 6.30 9.12
CA ALA A 114 1.34 6.36 8.32
C ALA A 114 1.49 7.26 7.09
N ASP A 115 2.43 8.19 7.12
CA ASP A 115 2.66 9.21 6.10
C ASP A 115 4.16 9.37 5.80
N LYS A 116 4.51 10.44 5.09
CA LYS A 116 5.89 10.76 4.67
C LYS A 116 6.64 11.66 5.64
N ASP A 117 6.05 12.02 6.78
CA ASP A 117 6.70 12.88 7.78
C ASP A 117 7.55 12.02 8.72
N GLU A 118 8.83 12.37 8.82
CA GLU A 118 9.78 11.66 9.68
C GLU A 118 9.45 11.78 11.17
N ALA A 119 8.70 12.81 11.57
CA ALA A 119 8.24 12.97 12.95
C ALA A 119 7.18 11.94 13.37
N HIS A 120 6.55 11.26 12.41
CA HIS A 120 5.44 10.35 12.65
C HIS A 120 5.80 8.87 12.63
N TYR A 121 7.09 8.52 12.73
CA TYR A 121 7.50 7.13 12.91
C TYR A 121 7.02 6.60 14.26
N GLY A 122 6.45 5.40 14.21
CA GLY A 122 6.09 4.67 15.42
C GLY A 122 7.30 4.13 16.17
N GLU A 123 7.02 3.27 17.15
CA GLU A 123 8.06 2.59 17.95
C GLU A 123 9.02 1.79 17.05
N THR A 124 10.32 1.90 17.33
CA THR A 124 11.35 1.07 16.68
C THR A 124 11.25 -0.37 17.20
N LYS A 125 11.15 -1.31 16.27
CA LYS A 125 11.07 -2.76 16.53
C LYS A 125 12.28 -3.45 15.96
N THR A 126 12.54 -4.66 16.42
CA THR A 126 13.64 -5.50 15.95
C THR A 126 13.12 -6.73 15.19
N TYR A 127 13.90 -7.18 14.23
CA TYR A 127 13.70 -8.41 13.49
C TYR A 127 15.04 -9.06 13.24
N THR A 128 15.18 -10.34 13.57
CA THR A 128 16.41 -11.11 13.30
C THR A 128 16.16 -12.08 12.16
N THR A 129 16.97 -11.99 11.11
CA THR A 129 16.95 -12.93 10.00
C THR A 129 17.44 -14.29 10.47
N GLN A 130 16.88 -15.34 9.88
CA GLN A 130 17.37 -16.70 10.09
C GLN A 130 18.68 -16.94 9.33
N THR A 131 19.34 -18.06 9.62
CA THR A 131 20.45 -18.52 8.81
C THR A 131 19.94 -18.92 7.43
N PHE A 132 20.58 -18.40 6.36
CA PHE A 132 20.24 -18.72 4.99
C PHE A 132 21.14 -19.84 4.48
N GLY A 133 20.59 -20.75 3.73
CA GLY A 133 21.34 -21.83 3.10
C GLY A 133 20.45 -23.02 2.77
N LYS A 134 20.83 -23.76 1.72
CA LYS A 134 20.06 -24.93 1.28
C LYS A 134 20.09 -26.05 2.32
N ASP A 135 21.16 -26.16 3.07
CA ASP A 135 21.41 -27.25 4.03
C ASP A 135 21.21 -26.80 5.50
N GLU A 136 20.72 -25.57 5.71
CA GLU A 136 20.46 -25.04 7.04
C GLU A 136 19.07 -25.46 7.54
N PRO A 137 18.95 -25.87 8.82
CA PRO A 137 17.66 -26.23 9.40
C PRO A 137 16.78 -24.99 9.55
N TYR A 138 15.50 -25.13 9.26
CA TYR A 138 14.49 -24.08 9.51
C TYR A 138 13.36 -24.62 10.37
N THR A 139 12.77 -23.74 11.16
CA THR A 139 11.61 -24.05 12.01
C THR A 139 10.39 -23.31 11.51
N PHE A 140 9.27 -23.99 11.38
CA PHE A 140 8.00 -23.37 11.08
C PHE A 140 6.92 -23.85 12.05
N LEU A 141 5.96 -22.97 12.33
CA LEU A 141 4.82 -23.27 13.17
C LEU A 141 3.59 -23.46 12.28
N VAL A 142 2.93 -24.60 12.42
CA VAL A 142 1.63 -24.87 11.79
C VAL A 142 0.55 -24.76 12.85
N LEU A 143 -0.36 -23.80 12.69
CA LEU A 143 -1.55 -23.65 13.52
C LEU A 143 -2.76 -24.17 12.76
N SER A 144 -3.46 -25.16 13.34
CA SER A 144 -4.71 -25.70 12.80
C SER A 144 -5.81 -25.54 13.83
N LEU A 145 -6.96 -25.04 13.41
CA LEU A 145 -8.17 -25.02 14.23
C LEU A 145 -8.92 -26.33 14.04
N ILE A 146 -8.95 -27.15 15.07
CA ILE A 146 -9.76 -28.37 15.10
C ILE A 146 -11.14 -27.99 15.65
N HIS A 147 -12.19 -28.11 14.82
CA HIS A 147 -13.56 -28.00 15.27
C HIS A 147 -13.96 -29.34 15.90
N ILE A 148 -13.95 -29.40 17.22
CA ILE A 148 -14.52 -30.53 17.94
C ILE A 148 -16.04 -30.27 18.01
N SER A 149 -16.82 -30.89 17.11
CA SER A 149 -18.26 -30.97 17.28
C SER A 149 -18.53 -31.91 18.46
N GLU A 150 -19.11 -31.41 19.53
CA GLU A 150 -19.64 -32.28 20.58
C GLU A 150 -20.63 -33.27 19.98
N PRO A 151 -20.50 -34.58 20.29
CA PRO A 151 -21.49 -35.55 19.86
C PRO A 151 -22.82 -35.20 20.50
N THR A 152 -23.81 -34.91 19.68
CA THR A 152 -25.19 -34.71 20.11
C THR A 152 -25.63 -35.96 20.87
N ARG A 153 -25.79 -35.87 22.19
CA ARG A 153 -26.42 -36.91 22.97
C ARG A 153 -27.87 -37.00 22.50
N HIS A 154 -28.17 -38.01 21.73
CA HIS A 154 -29.56 -38.43 21.56
C HIS A 154 -30.05 -38.93 22.92
N ALA A 155 -30.88 -38.11 23.57
CA ALA A 155 -31.70 -38.58 24.70
C ALA A 155 -32.71 -39.57 24.14
N GLN A 156 -32.57 -40.81 24.55
CA GLN A 156 -33.61 -41.83 24.36
C GLN A 156 -34.64 -41.72 25.49
#